data_8fe2867a7377b5a9b613faeb82d09c73
#
_entry.id   8fe2867a7377b5a9b613faeb82d09c73
#
_cell.length_a   1.000
_cell.length_b   1.000
_cell.length_c   1.000
_cell.angle_alpha   90.00
_cell.angle_beta   90.00
_cell.angle_gamma   90.00
#
_symmetry.space_group_name_H-M   'P 1'
#
loop_
_entity.id
_entity.type
_entity.pdbx_description
1 polymer ?
#
loop_
_entity_poly.entity_id
_entity_poly.type
_entity_poly.pdbx_seq_one_letter_code
_entity_poly.pdbx_strand_id
1 'polypeptide(L)' 'MGRFEYEITKHPAEEFSQLIYFCTDEGDCTLKDLPQDQVAMLVEILNKRGDQGWELIEMFFGKDGVVAFWKRAI' A
#
# COMPACT_ATOMS: atom_id res chain seq x y z
N MET A 1 22.47 -0.41 18.77
CA MET A 1 21.91 0.15 17.56
C MET A 1 20.82 -0.73 17.00
N GLY A 2 19.74 -0.11 16.56
CA GLY A 2 18.62 -0.85 15.99
C GLY A 2 18.95 -1.45 14.63
N ARG A 3 18.43 -2.61 14.39
CA ARG A 3 18.47 -3.24 13.08
C ARG A 3 17.06 -3.35 12.53
N PHE A 4 16.96 -3.34 11.22
CA PHE A 4 15.68 -3.47 10.55
C PHE A 4 15.75 -4.58 9.51
N GLU A 5 14.66 -5.26 9.35
CA GLU A 5 14.47 -6.13 8.20
C GLU A 5 13.42 -5.51 7.29
N TYR A 6 13.48 -5.83 6.01
CA TYR A 6 12.63 -5.21 4.99
C TYR A 6 11.88 -6.28 4.22
N GLU A 7 10.68 -5.94 3.81
CA GLU A 7 9.85 -6.83 3.01
C GLU A 7 9.07 -6.01 1.98
N ILE A 8 8.88 -6.59 0.81
CA ILE A 8 8.07 -5.99 -0.24
C ILE A 8 6.88 -6.91 -0.47
N THR A 9 5.67 -6.36 -0.40
CA THR A 9 4.46 -7.13 -0.67
C THR A 9 3.78 -6.60 -1.91
N LYS A 10 3.16 -7.50 -2.67
CA LYS A 10 2.37 -7.16 -3.85
C LYS A 10 0.93 -7.50 -3.58
N HIS A 11 0.05 -6.58 -3.93
CA HIS A 11 -1.39 -6.76 -3.78
C HIS A 11 -2.01 -6.57 -5.16
N PRO A 12 -2.34 -7.67 -5.86
CA PRO A 12 -2.89 -7.58 -7.21
C PRO A 12 -4.19 -6.82 -7.26
N ALA A 13 -4.46 -6.16 -8.37
CA ALA A 13 -5.67 -5.38 -8.55
C ALA A 13 -6.93 -6.21 -8.33
N GLU A 14 -6.86 -7.51 -8.61
CA GLU A 14 -8.00 -8.42 -8.43
C GLU A 14 -8.44 -8.57 -6.97
N GLU A 15 -7.56 -8.27 -6.01
CA GLU A 15 -7.90 -8.30 -4.59
C GLU A 15 -8.84 -7.15 -4.23
N PHE A 16 -8.91 -6.15 -5.10
CA PHE A 16 -9.77 -4.99 -4.91
C PHE A 16 -10.95 -5.11 -5.85
N SER A 17 -12.16 -4.85 -5.36
CA SER A 17 -13.35 -4.90 -6.22
C SER A 17 -13.26 -3.84 -7.31
N GLN A 18 -12.68 -2.69 -6.97
CA GLN A 18 -12.38 -1.62 -7.93
C GLN A 18 -11.20 -0.83 -7.39
N LEU A 19 -10.06 -0.96 -8.05
CA LEU A 19 -8.91 -0.16 -7.70
C LEU A 19 -8.91 1.08 -8.59
N ILE A 20 -9.24 2.20 -7.99
CA ILE A 20 -9.25 3.48 -8.70
C ILE A 20 -8.11 4.33 -8.17
N TYR A 21 -7.24 4.75 -9.05
CA TYR A 21 -6.20 5.71 -8.72
C TYR A 21 -6.12 6.72 -9.85
N PHE A 22 -5.77 7.91 -9.50
CA PHE A 22 -5.63 8.98 -10.47
C PHE A 22 -4.18 9.40 -10.54
N CYS A 23 -3.58 9.14 -11.67
CA CYS A 23 -2.23 9.59 -11.95
C CYS A 23 -2.28 10.58 -13.09
N THR A 24 -1.60 11.70 -12.94
CA THR A 24 -1.48 12.68 -14.00
C THR A 24 -0.44 12.22 -15.02
N ASP A 25 -0.42 12.86 -16.18
CA ASP A 25 0.57 12.59 -17.20
C ASP A 25 1.98 12.87 -16.70
N GLU A 26 2.09 13.65 -15.64
CA GLU A 26 3.38 14.01 -15.04
C GLU A 26 3.82 12.97 -14.00
N GLY A 27 3.03 11.94 -13.78
CA GLY A 27 3.36 10.88 -12.86
C GLY A 27 2.89 11.07 -11.44
N ASP A 28 2.16 12.15 -11.17
CA ASP A 28 1.58 12.38 -9.84
C ASP A 28 0.32 11.57 -9.67
N CYS A 29 0.30 10.75 -8.63
CA CYS A 29 -0.87 9.95 -8.28
C CYS A 29 -1.49 10.50 -7.01
N THR A 30 -2.81 10.66 -7.01
CA THR A 30 -3.52 11.22 -5.87
C THR A 30 -4.53 10.23 -5.33
N LEU A 31 -4.63 10.18 -4.00
CA LEU A 31 -5.60 9.38 -3.28
C LEU A 31 -6.87 10.17 -2.96
N LYS A 32 -6.95 11.40 -3.43
CA LYS A 32 -7.96 12.36 -3.00
C LYS A 32 -9.38 11.90 -3.28
N ASP A 33 -9.61 11.23 -4.38
CA ASP A 33 -10.95 10.85 -4.84
C ASP A 33 -11.15 9.33 -4.84
N LEU A 34 -10.43 8.61 -3.99
CA LEU A 34 -10.58 7.16 -3.89
C LEU A 34 -11.93 6.80 -3.25
N PRO A 35 -12.56 5.73 -3.74
CA PRO A 35 -13.75 5.19 -3.07
C PRO A 35 -13.43 4.79 -1.63
N GLN A 36 -14.40 4.96 -0.73
CA GLN A 36 -14.20 4.58 0.67
C GLN A 36 -13.86 3.12 0.84
N ASP A 37 -14.42 2.24 0.00
CA ASP A 37 -14.14 0.82 0.07
C ASP A 37 -12.67 0.52 -0.17
N GLN A 38 -12.05 1.21 -1.11
CA GLN A 38 -10.64 1.05 -1.40
C GLN A 38 -9.78 1.54 -0.23
N VAL A 39 -10.15 2.68 0.34
CA VAL A 39 -9.43 3.22 1.50
C VAL A 39 -9.53 2.23 2.67
N ALA A 40 -10.71 1.67 2.92
CA ALA A 40 -10.91 0.71 3.99
C ALA A 40 -10.04 -0.54 3.78
N MET A 41 -9.95 -1.03 2.55
CA MET A 41 -9.11 -2.18 2.25
C MET A 41 -7.63 -1.88 2.47
N LEU A 42 -7.19 -0.68 2.10
CA LEU A 42 -5.81 -0.27 2.32
C LEU A 42 -5.49 -0.16 3.81
N VAL A 43 -6.41 0.42 4.59
CA VAL A 43 -6.25 0.51 6.03
C VAL A 43 -6.18 -0.88 6.66
N GLU A 44 -6.99 -1.81 6.19
CA GLU A 44 -6.95 -3.19 6.66
C GLU A 44 -5.60 -3.84 6.40
N ILE A 45 -5.04 -3.64 5.21
CA ILE A 45 -3.71 -4.14 4.87
C ILE A 45 -2.66 -3.55 5.81
N LEU A 46 -2.72 -2.24 6.01
CA LEU A 46 -1.77 -1.55 6.89
C LEU A 46 -1.86 -2.04 8.32
N ASN A 47 -3.08 -2.19 8.85
CA ASN A 47 -3.29 -2.63 10.22
C ASN A 47 -2.84 -4.06 10.42
N LYS A 48 -3.13 -4.92 9.46
CA LYS A 48 -2.74 -6.32 9.53
C LYS A 48 -1.23 -6.48 9.59
N ARG A 49 -0.52 -5.71 8.78
CA ARG A 49 0.94 -5.73 8.79
C ARG A 49 1.48 -5.08 10.06
N GLY A 50 0.85 -3.99 10.51
CA GLY A 50 1.23 -3.31 11.72
C GLY A 50 1.13 -4.21 12.96
N ASP A 51 0.10 -5.06 13.00
CA ASP A 51 -0.05 -6.02 14.10
C ASP A 51 1.11 -7.01 14.17
N GLN A 52 1.80 -7.22 13.06
CA GLN A 52 2.97 -8.08 12.99
C GLN A 52 4.28 -7.31 13.23
N GLY A 53 4.18 -6.03 13.54
CA GLY A 53 5.33 -5.17 13.79
C GLY A 53 5.90 -4.48 12.56
N TRP A 54 5.25 -4.61 11.42
CA TRP A 54 5.70 -3.97 10.19
C TRP A 54 5.27 -2.52 10.13
N GLU A 55 6.16 -1.68 9.65
CA GLU A 55 5.91 -0.26 9.43
C GLU A 55 6.03 0.04 7.95
N LEU A 56 5.05 0.74 7.40
CA LEU A 56 5.04 1.08 5.99
C LEU A 56 6.09 2.16 5.70
N ILE A 57 6.95 1.90 4.72
CA ILE A 57 7.90 2.89 4.22
C ILE A 57 7.25 3.65 3.08
N GLU A 58 6.72 2.92 2.10
CA GLU A 58 6.15 3.53 0.92
C GLU A 58 5.22 2.55 0.22
N MET A 59 4.27 3.08 -0.53
CA MET A 59 3.30 2.30 -1.27
C MET A 59 3.13 2.91 -2.65
N PHE A 60 3.22 2.06 -3.67
CA PHE A 60 3.07 2.48 -5.05
C PHE A 60 1.82 1.85 -5.65
N PHE A 61 1.08 2.65 -6.39
CA PHE A 61 -0.14 2.23 -7.07
C PHE A 61 0.15 2.10 -8.55
N GLY A 62 -0.19 0.98 -9.13
CA GLY A 62 -0.06 0.74 -10.54
C GLY A 62 -1.30 0.10 -11.11
N LYS A 63 -1.36 -0.02 -12.41
CA LYS A 63 -2.51 -0.63 -13.09
C LYS A 63 -2.71 -2.09 -12.70
N ASP A 64 -1.65 -2.75 -12.27
CA ASP A 64 -1.69 -4.17 -11.90
C ASP A 64 -1.94 -4.39 -10.42
N GLY A 65 -2.00 -3.32 -9.63
CA GLY A 65 -2.24 -3.42 -8.20
C GLY A 65 -1.35 -2.49 -7.40
N VAL A 66 -1.08 -2.88 -6.17
CA VAL A 66 -0.33 -2.08 -5.20
C VAL A 66 0.93 -2.83 -4.79
N VAL A 67 2.04 -2.11 -4.70
CA VAL A 67 3.30 -2.63 -4.17
C VAL A 67 3.65 -1.83 -2.93
N ALA A 68 3.90 -2.51 -1.83
CA ALA A 68 4.19 -1.86 -0.56
C ALA A 68 5.55 -2.30 -0.02
N PHE A 69 6.28 -1.34 0.51
CA PHE A 69 7.60 -1.54 1.10
C PHE A 69 7.48 -1.36 2.61
N TRP A 70 7.98 -2.34 3.34
CA TRP A 70 7.85 -2.39 4.79
C TRP A 70 9.20 -2.55 5.46
N LYS A 71 9.28 -2.08 6.70
CA LYS A 71 10.41 -2.37 7.57
C LYS A 71 9.90 -2.81 8.93
N ARG A 72 10.72 -3.56 9.62
CA ARG A 72 10.40 -4.01 10.97
C ARG A 72 11.70 -4.07 11.77
N ALA A 73 11.65 -3.61 13.01
CA ALA A 73 12.79 -3.71 13.92
C ALA A 73 13.04 -5.18 14.27
N ILE A 74 14.29 -5.54 14.28
CA ILE A 74 14.71 -6.90 14.64
C ILE A 74 15.21 -6.91 16.10
#